data_4b961cc85ec4c5e6a3d881de14345070
#
_entry.id   4b961cc85ec4c5e6a3d881de14345070
#
_cell.length_a   1.000
_cell.length_b   1.000
_cell.length_c   1.000
_cell.angle_alpha   90.00
_cell.angle_beta   90.00
_cell.angle_gamma   90.00
#
_symmetry.space_group_name_H-M   'P 1'
#
loop_
_entity.id
_entity.type
_entity.pdbx_description
1 polymer ?
#
loop_
_entity_poly.entity_id
_entity_poly.type
_entity_poly.pdbx_seq_one_letter_code
_entity_poly.pdbx_strand_id
1 'polypeptide(L)'
;MEVSIREYSSSDFSEVKKLILDAENFGEPFLGTEILNIKKNTSLDLGKIFVATIGDQVIGYISLGRRVFALMIDSIIVARNYQRKSVGRKLFEKAKEYAKSQGLHVLRTDTGTFMEYAIKFYLACGFEPCGYVEHDFSLGTKQLHFYIDLTKES
;
A
#
# COMPACT_ATOMS: atom_id res chain seq x y z
N MET A 1 -12.26 19.40 -4.79
CA MET A 1 -11.93 18.04 -5.28
C MET A 1 -12.24 17.05 -4.18
N GLU A 2 -13.25 16.23 -4.41
CA GLU A 2 -13.67 15.26 -3.41
C GLU A 2 -13.14 13.87 -3.73
N VAL A 3 -12.31 13.33 -2.83
CA VAL A 3 -11.71 12.00 -2.97
C VAL A 3 -12.51 11.01 -2.13
N SER A 4 -12.97 9.94 -2.76
CA SER A 4 -13.64 8.83 -2.08
C SER A 4 -12.74 7.61 -2.03
N ILE A 5 -12.84 6.84 -0.95
CA ILE A 5 -12.15 5.56 -0.80
C ILE A 5 -13.20 4.46 -0.79
N ARG A 6 -13.02 3.46 -1.66
CA ARG A 6 -13.93 2.30 -1.73
C ARG A 6 -13.16 1.02 -1.99
N GLU A 7 -13.81 -0.11 -1.83
CA GLU A 7 -13.20 -1.38 -2.17
C GLU A 7 -12.96 -1.47 -3.68
N TYR A 8 -11.87 -2.15 -4.02
CA TYR A 8 -11.52 -2.50 -5.39
C TYR A 8 -12.53 -3.50 -5.97
N SER A 9 -12.83 -3.35 -7.26
CA SER A 9 -13.54 -4.37 -8.02
C SER A 9 -12.71 -4.74 -9.26
N SER A 10 -13.02 -5.88 -9.87
CA SER A 10 -12.26 -6.35 -11.05
C SER A 10 -12.29 -5.35 -12.22
N SER A 11 -13.31 -4.51 -12.30
CA SER A 11 -13.40 -3.48 -13.32
C SER A 11 -12.36 -2.35 -13.13
N ASP A 12 -11.74 -2.25 -11.96
CA ASP A 12 -10.70 -1.27 -11.67
C ASP A 12 -9.32 -1.70 -12.18
N PHE A 13 -9.18 -2.96 -12.60
CA PHE A 13 -7.85 -3.52 -12.89
C PHE A 13 -7.07 -2.73 -13.93
N SER A 14 -7.70 -2.31 -15.01
CA SER A 14 -7.00 -1.58 -16.08
C SER A 14 -6.45 -0.23 -15.61
N GLU A 15 -7.19 0.49 -14.78
CA GLU A 15 -6.73 1.76 -14.22
C GLU A 15 -5.64 1.54 -13.17
N VAL A 16 -5.77 0.52 -12.33
CA VAL A 16 -4.74 0.17 -11.35
C VAL A 16 -3.45 -0.24 -12.05
N LYS A 17 -3.53 -1.05 -13.11
CA LYS A 17 -2.37 -1.43 -13.92
C LYS A 17 -1.67 -0.21 -14.49
N LYS A 18 -2.42 0.76 -14.97
CA LYS A 18 -1.86 2.01 -15.48
C LYS A 18 -1.12 2.78 -14.39
N LEU A 19 -1.69 2.86 -13.19
CA LEU A 19 -1.02 3.50 -12.04
C LEU A 19 0.33 2.85 -11.75
N ILE A 20 0.40 1.53 -11.77
CA ILE A 20 1.64 0.79 -11.52
C ILE A 20 2.69 1.13 -12.59
N LEU A 21 2.29 1.12 -13.86
CA LEU A 21 3.20 1.40 -14.98
C LEU A 21 3.71 2.84 -14.98
N ASP A 22 2.88 3.78 -14.53
CA ASP A 22 3.22 5.20 -14.50
C ASP A 22 4.02 5.60 -13.26
N ALA A 23 4.12 4.73 -12.26
CA ALA A 23 4.81 5.04 -11.01
C ALA A 23 6.32 5.12 -11.19
N GLU A 24 6.95 6.10 -10.55
CA GLU A 24 8.40 6.21 -10.53
C GLU A 24 9.04 5.04 -9.80
N ASN A 25 10.19 4.59 -10.29
CA ASN A 25 10.98 3.50 -9.73
C ASN A 25 10.31 2.13 -9.81
N PHE A 26 9.15 2.07 -10.43
CA PHE A 26 8.47 0.83 -10.72
C PHE A 26 8.43 0.64 -12.25
N GLY A 27 7.86 -0.41 -12.71
CA GLY A 27 7.77 -0.70 -14.13
C GLY A 27 7.60 -2.18 -14.36
N GLU A 28 7.97 -2.67 -15.54
CA GLU A 28 7.72 -4.04 -15.96
C GLU A 28 8.15 -5.12 -14.95
N PRO A 29 9.36 -5.10 -14.36
CA PRO A 29 9.72 -6.13 -13.39
C PRO A 29 8.82 -6.13 -12.14
N PHE A 30 8.38 -4.94 -11.72
CA PHE A 30 7.52 -4.77 -10.56
C PHE A 30 6.06 -5.16 -10.87
N LEU A 31 5.63 -4.88 -12.09
CA LEU A 31 4.24 -5.12 -12.51
C LEU A 31 3.82 -6.58 -12.30
N GLY A 32 4.67 -7.53 -12.67
CA GLY A 32 4.36 -8.95 -12.49
C GLY A 32 4.10 -9.32 -11.04
N THR A 33 4.92 -8.82 -10.13
CA THR A 33 4.75 -9.03 -8.70
C THR A 33 3.48 -8.38 -8.18
N GLU A 34 3.18 -7.16 -8.62
CA GLU A 34 1.95 -6.47 -8.22
C GLU A 34 0.69 -7.16 -8.71
N ILE A 35 0.70 -7.69 -9.93
CA ILE A 35 -0.44 -8.46 -10.44
C ILE A 35 -0.69 -9.69 -9.55
N LEU A 36 0.37 -10.38 -9.14
CA LEU A 36 0.24 -11.52 -8.23
C LEU A 36 -0.29 -11.09 -6.87
N ASN A 37 0.17 -9.97 -6.34
CA ASN A 37 -0.34 -9.43 -5.08
C ASN A 37 -1.82 -9.06 -5.17
N ILE A 38 -2.24 -8.44 -6.28
CA ILE A 38 -3.64 -8.10 -6.50
C ILE A 38 -4.50 -9.37 -6.51
N LYS A 39 -4.08 -10.40 -7.24
CA LYS A 39 -4.80 -11.67 -7.28
C LYS A 39 -4.89 -12.33 -5.91
N LYS A 40 -3.78 -12.38 -5.18
CA LYS A 40 -3.73 -12.93 -3.82
C LYS A 40 -4.64 -12.16 -2.88
N ASN A 41 -4.56 -10.83 -2.91
CA ASN A 41 -5.24 -9.96 -1.95
C ASN A 41 -6.74 -9.80 -2.24
N THR A 42 -7.22 -10.25 -3.40
CA THR A 42 -8.64 -10.21 -3.76
C THR A 42 -9.34 -11.56 -3.68
N SER A 43 -8.62 -12.64 -3.33
CA SER A 43 -9.19 -13.98 -3.27
C SER A 43 -9.19 -14.53 -1.85
N LEU A 44 -10.28 -15.23 -1.47
CA LEU A 44 -10.40 -16.06 -0.26
C LEU A 44 -9.95 -15.38 1.04
N ASP A 45 -10.26 -14.08 1.23
CA ASP A 45 -9.92 -13.33 2.45
C ASP A 45 -8.42 -13.27 2.75
N LEU A 46 -7.58 -13.44 1.74
CA LEU A 46 -6.12 -13.32 1.90
C LEU A 46 -5.64 -11.87 1.98
N GLY A 47 -6.53 -10.92 1.77
CA GLY A 47 -6.21 -9.51 1.85
C GLY A 47 -7.38 -8.63 1.47
N LYS A 48 -7.07 -7.38 1.15
CA LYS A 48 -8.05 -6.37 0.77
C LYS A 48 -7.37 -5.30 -0.09
N ILE A 49 -8.07 -4.78 -1.06
CA ILE A 49 -7.59 -3.65 -1.86
C ILE A 49 -8.64 -2.55 -1.80
N PHE A 50 -8.17 -1.32 -1.54
CA PHE A 50 -9.01 -0.13 -1.63
C PHE A 50 -8.48 0.76 -2.74
N VAL A 51 -9.39 1.46 -3.41
CA VAL A 51 -9.06 2.45 -4.42
C VAL A 51 -9.53 3.83 -3.98
N ALA A 52 -8.77 4.84 -4.37
CA ALA A 52 -9.15 6.23 -4.21
C ALA A 52 -9.70 6.73 -5.55
N THR A 53 -10.84 7.38 -5.52
CA THR A 53 -11.50 7.85 -6.74
C THR A 53 -11.90 9.33 -6.64
N ILE A 54 -11.92 9.97 -7.80
CA ILE A 54 -12.59 11.26 -8.00
C ILE A 54 -13.63 11.02 -9.08
N GLY A 55 -14.90 11.11 -8.72
CA GLY A 55 -15.97 10.64 -9.62
C GLY A 55 -15.73 9.17 -9.94
N ASP A 56 -15.68 8.82 -11.22
CA ASP A 56 -15.45 7.45 -11.68
C ASP A 56 -13.98 7.14 -11.95
N GLN A 57 -13.10 8.13 -11.79
CA GLN A 57 -11.67 7.95 -12.07
C GLN A 57 -10.93 7.39 -10.86
N VAL A 58 -10.20 6.29 -11.05
CA VAL A 58 -9.30 5.76 -10.03
C VAL A 58 -7.98 6.56 -10.06
N ILE A 59 -7.64 7.16 -8.92
CA ILE A 59 -6.43 8.00 -8.80
C ILE A 59 -5.39 7.42 -7.86
N GLY A 60 -5.69 6.31 -7.20
CA GLY A 60 -4.74 5.65 -6.31
C GLY A 60 -5.30 4.34 -5.79
N TYR A 61 -4.42 3.51 -5.21
CA TYR A 61 -4.85 2.28 -4.57
C TYR A 61 -3.89 1.89 -3.46
N ILE A 62 -4.37 1.04 -2.56
CA ILE A 62 -3.58 0.39 -1.53
C ILE A 62 -3.92 -1.11 -1.55
N SER A 63 -2.90 -1.95 -1.61
CA SER A 63 -3.04 -3.41 -1.64
C SER A 63 -2.53 -3.99 -0.33
N LEU A 64 -3.37 -4.76 0.33
CA LEU A 64 -3.15 -5.23 1.70
C LEU A 64 -3.16 -6.76 1.71
N GLY A 65 -2.09 -7.35 2.22
CA GLY A 65 -1.98 -8.79 2.41
C GLY A 65 -2.16 -9.17 3.86
N ARG A 66 -3.00 -10.17 4.12
CA ARG A 66 -3.28 -10.61 5.48
C ARG A 66 -2.25 -11.62 5.97
N ARG A 67 -1.81 -11.46 7.19
CA ARG A 67 -1.08 -12.46 7.98
C ARG A 67 -1.96 -12.88 9.16
N VAL A 68 -1.47 -13.70 10.08
CA VAL A 68 -2.30 -14.20 11.20
C VAL A 68 -2.89 -13.04 12.01
N PHE A 69 -2.06 -12.16 12.55
CA PHE A 69 -2.50 -10.99 13.33
C PHE A 69 -1.96 -9.68 12.78
N ALA A 70 -1.47 -9.69 11.54
CA ALA A 70 -0.90 -8.52 10.90
C ALA A 70 -1.52 -8.27 9.53
N LEU A 71 -1.55 -7.01 9.14
CA LEU A 71 -1.90 -6.60 7.79
C LEU A 71 -0.67 -5.94 7.18
N MET A 72 -0.24 -6.45 6.02
CA MET A 72 0.92 -5.93 5.29
C MET A 72 0.44 -5.01 4.17
N ILE A 73 0.95 -3.78 4.14
CA ILE A 73 0.79 -2.93 2.96
C ILE A 73 1.77 -3.43 1.92
N ASP A 74 1.27 -4.16 0.93
CA ASP A 74 2.09 -4.67 -0.16
C ASP A 74 2.44 -3.56 -1.15
N SER A 75 1.53 -2.63 -1.37
CA SER A 75 1.82 -1.42 -2.14
C SER A 75 0.80 -0.32 -1.86
N ILE A 76 1.23 0.91 -2.07
CA ILE A 76 0.38 2.10 -2.06
C ILE A 76 0.88 3.02 -3.18
N ILE A 77 0.02 3.32 -4.13
CA ILE A 77 0.38 4.15 -5.28
C ILE A 77 -0.71 5.19 -5.51
N VAL A 78 -0.29 6.43 -5.69
CA VAL A 78 -1.17 7.56 -6.02
C VAL A 78 -0.69 8.14 -7.34
N ALA A 79 -1.63 8.44 -8.23
CA ALA A 79 -1.34 9.07 -9.53
C ALA A 79 -0.53 10.36 -9.31
N ARG A 80 0.46 10.58 -10.17
CA ARG A 80 1.44 11.67 -10.02
C ARG A 80 0.78 13.04 -9.80
N ASN A 81 -0.26 13.34 -10.56
CA ASN A 81 -0.97 14.62 -10.46
C ASN A 81 -1.78 14.79 -9.17
N TYR A 82 -1.97 13.72 -8.41
CA TYR A 82 -2.76 13.73 -7.18
C TYR A 82 -1.92 13.45 -5.94
N GLN A 83 -0.60 13.38 -6.09
CA GLN A 83 0.31 13.26 -4.95
C GLN A 83 0.36 14.55 -4.16
N ARG A 84 0.73 14.47 -2.88
CA ARG A 84 0.81 15.60 -1.93
C ARG A 84 -0.54 16.31 -1.72
N LYS A 85 -1.64 15.58 -1.92
CA LYS A 85 -3.01 16.09 -1.73
C LYS A 85 -3.79 15.20 -0.75
N SER A 86 -3.07 14.55 0.15
CA SER A 86 -3.61 13.68 1.21
C SER A 86 -4.30 12.41 0.71
N VAL A 87 -4.17 12.04 -0.57
CA VAL A 87 -4.78 10.82 -1.11
C VAL A 87 -4.15 9.57 -0.47
N GLY A 88 -2.82 9.51 -0.43
CA GLY A 88 -2.10 8.42 0.21
C GLY A 88 -2.47 8.28 1.68
N ARG A 89 -2.60 9.40 2.37
CA ARG A 89 -3.00 9.43 3.78
C ARG A 89 -4.41 8.85 3.97
N LYS A 90 -5.34 9.18 3.10
CA LYS A 90 -6.71 8.65 3.14
C LYS A 90 -6.73 7.14 2.91
N LEU A 91 -5.93 6.66 1.96
CA LEU A 91 -5.78 5.22 1.71
C LEU A 91 -5.18 4.51 2.94
N PHE A 92 -4.15 5.09 3.53
CA PHE A 92 -3.54 4.56 4.74
C PHE A 92 -4.54 4.49 5.91
N GLU A 93 -5.29 5.57 6.14
CA GLU A 93 -6.28 5.60 7.23
C GLU A 93 -7.37 4.54 7.02
N LYS A 94 -7.76 4.29 5.78
CA LYS A 94 -8.71 3.23 5.46
C LYS A 94 -8.12 1.84 5.76
N ALA A 95 -6.86 1.62 5.44
CA ALA A 95 -6.16 0.38 5.75
C ALA A 95 -6.08 0.15 7.27
N LYS A 96 -5.79 1.19 8.01
CA LYS A 96 -5.70 1.14 9.47
C LYS A 96 -7.06 0.82 10.09
N GLU A 97 -8.11 1.50 9.62
CA GLU A 97 -9.49 1.23 10.02
C GLU A 97 -9.86 -0.23 9.76
N TYR A 98 -9.54 -0.72 8.56
CA TYR A 98 -9.80 -2.12 8.18
C TYR A 98 -9.06 -3.09 9.10
N ALA A 99 -7.76 -2.86 9.35
CA ALA A 99 -6.96 -3.71 10.24
C ALA A 99 -7.59 -3.81 11.63
N LYS A 100 -8.02 -2.68 12.17
CA LYS A 100 -8.68 -2.63 13.48
C LYS A 100 -10.01 -3.38 13.46
N SER A 101 -10.80 -3.23 12.40
CA SER A 101 -12.09 -3.91 12.25
C SER A 101 -11.95 -5.44 12.20
N GLN A 102 -10.79 -5.92 11.74
CA GLN A 102 -10.48 -7.35 11.65
C GLN A 102 -9.81 -7.89 12.93
N GLY A 103 -9.64 -7.06 13.95
CA GLY A 103 -8.99 -7.47 15.20
C GLY A 103 -7.50 -7.74 15.03
N LEU A 104 -6.85 -7.14 14.05
CA LEU A 104 -5.42 -7.34 13.81
C LEU A 104 -4.58 -6.50 14.76
N HIS A 105 -3.41 -7.00 15.12
CA HIS A 105 -2.55 -6.39 16.13
C HIS A 105 -1.53 -5.43 15.55
N VAL A 106 -1.14 -5.64 14.29
CA VAL A 106 0.00 -4.95 13.68
C VAL A 106 -0.32 -4.58 12.24
N LEU A 107 0.05 -3.37 11.85
CA LEU A 107 0.09 -2.95 10.46
C LEU A 107 1.56 -2.86 10.05
N ARG A 108 1.94 -3.50 8.95
CA ARG A 108 3.32 -3.58 8.48
C ARG A 108 3.48 -3.01 7.08
N THR A 109 4.67 -2.54 6.78
CA THR A 109 5.06 -2.15 5.43
C THR A 109 6.57 -2.27 5.27
N ASP A 110 7.04 -2.17 4.04
CA ASP A 110 8.46 -2.07 3.74
C ASP A 110 8.69 -1.17 2.53
N THR A 111 9.93 -0.70 2.39
CA THR A 111 10.35 0.08 1.22
C THR A 111 11.87 0.09 1.11
N GLY A 112 12.38 0.29 -0.10
CA GLY A 112 13.83 0.40 -0.31
C GLY A 112 14.40 1.67 0.28
N THR A 113 15.67 1.61 0.70
CA THR A 113 16.38 2.78 1.25
C THR A 113 16.47 3.94 0.26
N PHE A 114 16.39 3.65 -1.04
CA PHE A 114 16.42 4.67 -2.10
C PHE A 114 15.08 5.38 -2.28
N MET A 115 14.03 4.92 -1.62
CA MET A 115 12.68 5.47 -1.72
C MET A 115 12.44 6.50 -0.62
N GLU A 116 13.18 7.62 -0.65
CA GLU A 116 13.11 8.65 0.39
C GLU A 116 11.69 9.18 0.63
N TYR A 117 10.93 9.35 -0.44
CA TYR A 117 9.57 9.85 -0.35
C TYR A 117 8.67 8.89 0.43
N ALA A 118 8.77 7.58 0.14
CA ALA A 118 7.99 6.56 0.83
C ALA A 118 8.37 6.47 2.31
N ILE A 119 9.67 6.54 2.62
CA ILE A 119 10.15 6.53 4.00
C ILE A 119 9.54 7.70 4.79
N LYS A 120 9.60 8.91 4.24
CA LYS A 120 9.01 10.09 4.89
C LYS A 120 7.51 9.93 5.08
N PHE A 121 6.82 9.38 4.09
CA PHE A 121 5.38 9.15 4.17
C PHE A 121 5.06 8.18 5.31
N TYR A 122 5.75 7.04 5.39
CA TYR A 122 5.49 6.05 6.44
C TYR A 122 5.80 6.59 7.83
N LEU A 123 6.90 7.31 7.99
CA LEU A 123 7.22 7.95 9.28
C LEU A 123 6.15 8.96 9.68
N ALA A 124 5.66 9.76 8.73
CA ALA A 124 4.59 10.72 8.98
C ALA A 124 3.27 10.04 9.35
N CYS A 125 3.02 8.82 8.85
CA CYS A 125 1.85 8.03 9.20
C CYS A 125 1.96 7.36 10.57
N GLY A 126 3.12 7.42 11.23
CA GLY A 126 3.32 6.85 12.55
C GLY A 126 3.99 5.48 12.57
N PHE A 127 4.49 5.01 11.42
CA PHE A 127 5.25 3.76 11.38
C PHE A 127 6.60 3.93 12.08
N GLU A 128 7.05 2.87 12.74
CA GLU A 128 8.37 2.78 13.35
C GLU A 128 9.25 1.82 12.56
N PRO A 129 10.53 2.17 12.29
CA PRO A 129 11.46 1.25 11.67
C PRO A 129 11.71 0.04 12.58
N CYS A 130 11.81 -1.17 12.01
CA CYS A 130 12.04 -2.37 12.80
C CYS A 130 13.08 -3.32 12.20
N GLY A 131 13.84 -2.86 11.21
CA GLY A 131 14.92 -3.67 10.63
C GLY A 131 14.99 -3.55 9.13
N TYR A 132 15.80 -4.39 8.53
CA TYR A 132 15.95 -4.40 7.08
C TYR A 132 16.34 -5.80 6.58
N VAL A 133 16.12 -6.00 5.28
CA VAL A 133 16.57 -7.20 4.56
C VAL A 133 17.39 -6.73 3.36
N GLU A 134 18.57 -7.30 3.16
CA GLU A 134 19.39 -7.00 1.99
C GLU A 134 18.94 -7.84 0.80
N HIS A 135 19.04 -7.26 -0.39
CA HIS A 135 18.78 -7.92 -1.69
C HIS A 135 17.33 -8.34 -1.93
N ASP A 136 16.41 -7.94 -1.08
CA ASP A 136 15.02 -8.37 -1.18
C ASP A 136 14.29 -7.79 -2.40
N PHE A 137 14.57 -6.51 -2.71
CA PHE A 137 14.00 -5.86 -3.89
C PHE A 137 14.89 -6.05 -5.12
N SER A 138 16.18 -5.78 -4.98
CA SER A 138 17.18 -6.02 -6.02
C SER A 138 18.54 -6.18 -5.37
N LEU A 139 19.47 -6.80 -6.12
CA LEU A 139 20.81 -7.06 -5.63
C LEU A 139 21.50 -5.75 -5.19
N GLY A 140 22.03 -5.73 -3.98
CA GLY A 140 22.75 -4.58 -3.43
C GLY A 140 21.87 -3.53 -2.77
N THR A 141 20.56 -3.71 -2.73
CA THR A 141 19.65 -2.78 -2.07
C THR A 141 19.22 -3.30 -0.70
N LYS A 142 18.84 -2.38 0.18
CA LYS A 142 18.24 -2.73 1.48
C LYS A 142 16.76 -2.38 1.46
N GLN A 143 15.95 -3.32 1.94
CA GLN A 143 14.51 -3.13 2.11
C GLN A 143 14.25 -2.89 3.59
N LEU A 144 13.84 -1.67 3.92
CA LEU A 144 13.52 -1.27 5.29
C LEU A 144 12.13 -1.74 5.67
N HIS A 145 11.99 -2.28 6.88
CA HIS A 145 10.71 -2.73 7.41
C HIS A 145 10.21 -1.77 8.49
N PHE A 146 8.89 -1.57 8.49
CA PHE A 146 8.21 -0.66 9.41
C PHE A 146 6.96 -1.34 9.97
N TYR A 147 6.52 -0.90 11.14
CA TYR A 147 5.28 -1.39 11.74
C TYR A 147 4.60 -0.32 12.57
N ILE A 148 3.29 -0.52 12.77
CA ILE A 148 2.49 0.18 13.77
C ILE A 148 1.88 -0.87 14.69
N ASP A 149 2.07 -0.72 15.98
CA ASP A 149 1.44 -1.57 17.00
C ASP A 149 0.03 -1.06 17.26
N LEU A 150 -0.97 -1.74 16.71
CA LEU A 150 -2.38 -1.36 16.82
C LEU A 150 -2.95 -1.64 18.21
N THR A 151 -2.27 -2.45 19.03
CA THR A 151 -2.74 -2.79 20.39
C THR A 151 -2.55 -1.63 21.35
N LYS A 152 -1.68 -0.69 21.03
CA LYS A 152 -1.39 0.50 21.85
C LYS A 152 -2.29 1.67 21.54
N GLU A 153 -3.08 1.59 20.48
CA GLU A 153 -3.99 2.65 20.10
C GLU A 153 -5.36 2.46 20.69
N SER A 154 -5.83 3.47 21.35
CA SER A 154 -7.18 3.50 21.93
C SER A 154 -8.23 3.92 20.89
#